data_59be621a3b1f35e0658effe7be38ecc3
#
_entry.id   59be621a3b1f35e0658effe7be38ecc3
#
_cell.length_a   1.000
_cell.length_b   1.000
_cell.length_c   1.000
_cell.angle_alpha   90.00
_cell.angle_beta   90.00
_cell.angle_gamma   90.00
#
_symmetry.space_group_name_H-M   'P 1'
#
loop_
_entity.id
_entity.type
_entity.pdbx_description
1 polymer ?
#
loop_
_entity_poly.entity_id
_entity_poly.type
_entity_poly.pdbx_seq_one_letter_code
_entity_poly.pdbx_strand_id
1 'polypeptide(L)'
;FFNSLDVYFYGSFSLMALMPRLDGVVMKRFGDAILAVNNNRRRHHEYVNLPYADLPDPKLEGPRAVRGAVIHDLGSPFDAEPDAYDWHNVKEWKDLAPKYVLMVLRHYVKTQDKQNLQDCKEAVYAAMQYLEKMVNEGENFPLTHGTDDTFDNLSSHGISVYCGSLWIAGLRAAAKIAELLG
;
A
#
# COMPACT_ATOMS: atom_id res chain seq x y z
N PHE A 1 -0.57 15.10 4.38
CA PHE A 1 0.26 13.89 4.46
C PHE A 1 1.49 14.02 3.56
N PHE A 2 2.56 13.34 3.94
CA PHE A 2 3.77 13.28 3.13
C PHE A 2 3.67 12.10 2.15
N ASN A 3 3.54 12.39 0.85
CA ASN A 3 3.48 11.40 -0.22
C ASN A 3 2.40 10.31 0.00
N SER A 4 1.13 10.69 0.10
CA SER A 4 0.04 9.71 0.14
C SER A 4 0.12 8.78 -1.07
N LEU A 5 0.31 7.48 -0.85
CA LEU A 5 0.66 6.52 -1.91
C LEU A 5 -0.41 6.38 -2.97
N ASP A 6 -1.66 6.40 -2.54
CA ASP A 6 -2.83 6.31 -3.41
C ASP A 6 -2.88 7.45 -4.44
N VAL A 7 -2.64 8.68 -3.97
CA VAL A 7 -2.59 9.89 -4.80
C VAL A 7 -1.26 9.97 -5.57
N TYR A 8 -0.16 9.60 -4.91
CA TYR A 8 1.17 9.61 -5.52
C TYR A 8 1.26 8.69 -6.73
N PHE A 9 0.55 7.57 -6.72
CA PHE A 9 0.46 6.66 -7.87
C PHE A 9 0.04 7.40 -9.15
N TYR A 10 -0.91 8.30 -9.06
CA TYR A 10 -1.41 9.09 -10.20
C TYR A 10 -0.60 10.38 -10.44
N GLY A 11 -0.18 11.04 -9.37
CA GLY A 11 0.46 12.36 -9.45
C GLY A 11 1.98 12.36 -9.68
N SER A 12 2.65 11.22 -9.51
CA SER A 12 4.12 11.15 -9.50
C SER A 12 4.79 11.13 -10.87
N PHE A 13 4.04 11.14 -11.98
CA PHE A 13 4.63 11.11 -13.32
C PHE A 13 5.56 12.30 -13.60
N SER A 14 5.16 13.48 -13.16
CA SER A 14 5.97 14.69 -13.30
C SER A 14 7.23 14.64 -12.43
N LEU A 15 7.10 14.17 -11.18
CA LEU A 15 8.26 14.00 -10.29
C LEU A 15 9.25 12.99 -10.86
N MET A 16 8.77 11.84 -11.30
CA MET A 16 9.58 10.79 -11.94
C MET A 16 10.27 11.32 -13.22
N ALA A 17 9.59 12.14 -14.02
CA ALA A 17 10.15 12.68 -15.25
C ALA A 17 11.23 13.75 -15.02
N LEU A 18 11.00 14.63 -14.04
CA LEU A 18 11.85 15.80 -13.79
C LEU A 18 12.90 15.56 -12.70
N MET A 19 12.56 14.74 -11.70
CA MET A 19 13.39 14.49 -10.52
C MET A 19 13.42 12.98 -10.18
N PRO A 20 13.89 12.11 -11.09
CA PRO A 20 13.81 10.65 -10.91
C PRO A 20 14.52 10.14 -9.65
N ARG A 21 15.61 10.82 -9.23
CA ARG A 21 16.29 10.45 -7.97
C ARG A 21 15.39 10.63 -6.75
N LEU A 22 14.57 11.67 -6.74
CA LEU A 22 13.64 11.91 -5.63
C LEU A 22 12.49 10.89 -5.64
N ASP A 23 11.95 10.56 -6.82
CA ASP A 23 10.98 9.48 -6.97
C ASP A 23 11.53 8.13 -6.44
N GLY A 24 12.78 7.78 -6.77
CA GLY A 24 13.45 6.58 -6.27
C GLY A 24 13.60 6.57 -4.75
N VAL A 25 13.91 7.72 -4.13
CA VAL A 25 13.96 7.85 -2.66
C VAL A 25 12.59 7.62 -2.04
N VAL A 26 11.53 8.14 -2.62
CA VAL A 26 10.15 7.93 -2.15
C VAL A 26 9.80 6.44 -2.18
N MET A 27 10.12 5.73 -3.28
CA MET A 27 9.88 4.27 -3.39
C MET A 27 10.61 3.49 -2.30
N LYS A 28 11.88 3.85 -2.01
CA LYS A 28 12.64 3.24 -0.92
C LYS A 28 12.01 3.48 0.44
N ARG A 29 11.57 4.69 0.73
CA ARG A 29 10.94 5.02 2.03
C ARG A 29 9.63 4.28 2.25
N PHE A 30 8.81 4.13 1.21
CA PHE A 30 7.67 3.22 1.27
C PHE A 30 8.10 1.77 1.49
N GLY A 31 9.17 1.32 0.82
CA GLY A 31 9.74 0.00 1.04
C GLY A 31 10.17 -0.24 2.49
N ASP A 32 10.90 0.70 3.10
CA ASP A 32 11.31 0.64 4.50
C ASP A 32 10.08 0.53 5.42
N ALA A 33 9.05 1.31 5.17
CA ALA A 33 7.81 1.30 5.97
C ALA A 33 6.99 0.00 5.80
N ILE A 34 6.94 -0.57 4.60
CA ILE A 34 6.28 -1.87 4.31
C ILE A 34 6.99 -3.00 5.08
N LEU A 35 8.30 -2.92 5.24
CA LEU A 35 9.08 -3.92 5.97
C LEU A 35 9.11 -3.71 7.49
N ALA A 36 8.68 -2.55 7.95
CA ALA A 36 8.64 -2.22 9.37
C ALA A 36 7.59 -3.03 10.15
N VAL A 37 7.83 -3.17 11.45
CA VAL A 37 6.88 -3.69 12.42
C VAL A 37 6.78 -2.71 13.58
N ASN A 38 5.58 -2.23 13.87
CA ASN A 38 5.29 -1.39 15.02
C ASN A 38 4.00 -1.88 15.69
N ASN A 39 4.13 -2.47 16.86
CA ASN A 39 3.01 -3.06 17.60
C ASN A 39 2.25 -2.05 18.47
N ASN A 40 2.65 -0.77 18.47
CA ASN A 40 1.86 0.28 19.10
C ASN A 40 0.47 0.30 18.48
N ARG A 41 -0.55 0.23 19.30
CA ARG A 41 -1.92 0.20 18.83
C ARG A 41 -2.41 1.58 18.47
N ARG A 42 -3.19 1.64 17.40
CA ARG A 42 -3.81 2.84 16.90
C ARG A 42 -5.27 2.57 16.59
N ARG A 43 -6.12 3.53 16.94
CA ARG A 43 -7.56 3.50 16.67
C ARG A 43 -7.86 4.20 15.34
N HIS A 44 -8.83 3.67 14.60
CA HIS A 44 -9.29 4.24 13.35
C HIS A 44 -10.56 5.08 13.57
N HIS A 45 -10.60 6.29 13.03
CA HIS A 45 -11.66 7.29 13.30
C HIS A 45 -12.99 6.95 12.63
N GLU A 46 -13.00 6.17 11.55
CA GLU A 46 -14.22 5.70 10.91
C GLU A 46 -15.24 5.11 11.90
N TYR A 47 -14.76 4.50 12.97
CA TYR A 47 -15.57 3.78 13.93
C TYR A 47 -15.84 4.51 15.23
N VAL A 48 -15.32 5.72 15.41
CA VAL A 48 -15.42 6.46 16.69
C VAL A 48 -16.86 6.78 17.07
N ASN A 49 -17.74 7.03 16.10
CA ASN A 49 -19.14 7.41 16.33
C ASN A 49 -20.11 6.21 16.26
N LEU A 50 -19.62 5.01 16.16
CA LEU A 50 -20.48 3.82 16.13
C LEU A 50 -20.91 3.42 17.55
N PRO A 51 -22.09 2.81 17.74
CA PRO A 51 -22.60 2.41 19.06
C PRO A 51 -21.68 1.42 19.82
N TYR A 52 -20.80 0.73 19.10
CA TYR A 52 -19.82 -0.23 19.64
C TYR A 52 -18.40 0.32 19.67
N ALA A 53 -18.22 1.63 19.50
CA ALA A 53 -16.88 2.27 19.43
C ALA A 53 -16.05 2.07 20.71
N ASP A 54 -16.69 1.82 21.85
CA ASP A 54 -16.01 1.58 23.13
C ASP A 54 -15.65 0.10 23.36
N LEU A 55 -16.08 -0.80 22.47
CA LEU A 55 -15.75 -2.23 22.58
C LEU A 55 -14.36 -2.50 22.00
N PRO A 56 -13.59 -3.43 22.58
CA PRO A 56 -12.33 -3.89 21.99
C PRO A 56 -12.64 -4.72 20.74
N ASP A 57 -12.66 -4.06 19.58
CA ASP A 57 -12.85 -4.70 18.28
C ASP A 57 -11.56 -4.58 17.47
N PRO A 58 -11.02 -5.67 16.92
CA PRO A 58 -9.84 -5.64 16.05
C PRO A 58 -9.99 -4.71 14.83
N LYS A 59 -11.22 -4.47 14.38
CA LYS A 59 -11.49 -3.51 13.29
C LYS A 59 -11.31 -2.07 13.71
N LEU A 60 -11.54 -1.75 15.00
CA LEU A 60 -11.43 -0.40 15.55
C LEU A 60 -9.99 -0.02 15.87
N GLU A 61 -9.16 -1.00 16.17
CA GLU A 61 -7.78 -0.81 16.56
C GLU A 61 -6.86 -1.82 15.90
N GLY A 62 -5.72 -1.38 15.46
CA GLY A 62 -4.69 -2.25 14.87
C GLY A 62 -3.28 -1.84 15.26
N PRO A 63 -2.28 -2.69 15.02
CA PRO A 63 -0.89 -2.30 15.14
C PRO A 63 -0.59 -1.22 14.11
N ARG A 64 0.30 -0.29 14.47
CA ARG A 64 0.65 0.84 13.59
C ARG A 64 1.31 0.37 12.30
N ALA A 65 2.20 -0.60 12.35
CA ALA A 65 2.80 -1.19 11.16
C ALA A 65 2.85 -2.72 11.25
N VAL A 66 2.49 -3.36 10.16
CA VAL A 66 2.54 -4.81 9.96
C VAL A 66 3.40 -5.08 8.74
N ARG A 67 4.41 -5.94 8.88
CA ARG A 67 5.28 -6.30 7.76
C ARG A 67 4.48 -6.78 6.55
N GLY A 68 4.70 -6.13 5.42
CA GLY A 68 4.02 -6.38 4.16
C GLY A 68 2.78 -5.54 3.92
N ALA A 69 2.13 -5.00 4.96
CA ALA A 69 1.04 -4.07 4.78
C ALA A 69 1.56 -2.77 4.18
N VAL A 70 0.94 -2.32 3.08
CA VAL A 70 1.29 -1.06 2.46
C VAL A 70 0.53 0.06 3.16
N ILE A 71 1.27 1.07 3.57
CA ILE A 71 0.75 2.23 4.30
C ILE A 71 0.24 3.31 3.35
N HIS A 72 -0.61 4.20 3.86
CA HIS A 72 -1.15 5.30 3.09
C HIS A 72 -0.11 6.38 2.81
N ASP A 73 0.69 6.79 3.80
CA ASP A 73 1.60 7.93 3.72
C ASP A 73 2.87 7.75 4.56
N LEU A 74 3.86 8.62 4.33
CA LEU A 74 5.13 8.63 5.05
C LEU A 74 5.12 9.55 6.29
N GLY A 75 3.94 9.85 6.81
CA GLY A 75 3.72 10.73 7.95
C GLY A 75 3.01 12.03 7.60
N SER A 76 2.90 12.92 8.57
CA SER A 76 2.31 14.25 8.43
C SER A 76 3.02 15.26 9.32
N PRO A 77 2.74 16.58 9.18
CA PRO A 77 3.26 17.58 10.11
C PRO A 77 2.81 17.38 11.58
N PHE A 78 1.73 16.63 11.79
CA PHE A 78 1.14 16.39 13.11
C PHE A 78 1.49 15.01 13.68
N ASP A 79 1.90 14.09 12.82
CA ASP A 79 2.35 12.75 13.16
C ASP A 79 3.48 12.36 12.20
N ALA A 80 4.72 12.45 12.68
CA ALA A 80 5.91 12.22 11.86
C ALA A 80 6.18 10.73 11.54
N GLU A 81 5.46 9.82 12.20
CA GLU A 81 5.59 8.39 11.88
C GLU A 81 4.80 8.03 10.62
N PRO A 82 5.30 7.08 9.81
CA PRO A 82 4.59 6.56 8.66
C PRO A 82 3.19 6.08 9.00
N ASP A 83 2.27 6.20 8.03
CA ASP A 83 0.86 5.88 8.18
C ASP A 83 0.15 6.82 9.16
N ALA A 84 0.28 8.13 8.94
CA ALA A 84 -0.41 9.15 9.75
C ALA A 84 -1.93 9.22 9.46
N TYR A 85 -2.39 8.68 8.33
CA TYR A 85 -3.81 8.55 7.99
C TYR A 85 -4.48 7.51 8.90
N ASP A 86 -5.43 7.96 9.72
CA ASP A 86 -6.08 7.15 10.74
C ASP A 86 -7.61 7.06 10.61
N TRP A 87 -8.17 7.51 9.47
CA TRP A 87 -9.60 7.43 9.22
C TRP A 87 -10.06 5.97 9.03
N HIS A 88 -9.43 5.26 8.09
CA HIS A 88 -9.67 3.84 7.81
C HIS A 88 -8.45 2.98 8.17
N ASN A 89 -8.65 1.68 8.27
CA ASN A 89 -7.57 0.71 8.37
C ASN A 89 -6.99 0.42 6.96
N VAL A 90 -6.09 1.26 6.50
CA VAL A 90 -5.48 1.15 5.16
C VAL A 90 -4.68 -0.14 4.93
N LYS A 91 -4.34 -0.88 5.99
CA LYS A 91 -3.68 -2.19 5.87
C LYS A 91 -4.59 -3.24 5.22
N GLU A 92 -5.90 -2.99 5.20
CA GLU A 92 -6.90 -3.82 4.51
C GLU A 92 -7.18 -3.37 3.08
N TRP A 93 -6.62 -2.24 2.65
CA TRP A 93 -6.84 -1.74 1.30
C TRP A 93 -6.21 -2.62 0.23
N LYS A 94 -6.97 -2.90 -0.83
CA LYS A 94 -6.61 -3.88 -1.86
C LYS A 94 -5.81 -3.30 -3.01
N ASP A 95 -5.73 -1.96 -3.11
CA ASP A 95 -5.10 -1.25 -4.22
C ASP A 95 -3.69 -0.73 -3.92
N LEU A 96 -3.32 -0.53 -2.64
CA LEU A 96 -2.03 0.08 -2.29
C LEU A 96 -0.83 -0.83 -2.64
N ALA A 97 -0.93 -2.13 -2.35
CA ALA A 97 0.17 -3.06 -2.64
C ALA A 97 0.48 -3.14 -4.15
N PRO A 98 -0.48 -3.41 -5.05
CA PRO A 98 -0.20 -3.40 -6.48
C PRO A 98 0.24 -2.04 -7.01
N LYS A 99 -0.27 -0.92 -6.47
CA LYS A 99 0.20 0.42 -6.84
C LYS A 99 1.68 0.61 -6.52
N TYR A 100 2.11 0.23 -5.31
CA TYR A 100 3.52 0.28 -4.93
C TYR A 100 4.40 -0.50 -5.90
N VAL A 101 4.03 -1.75 -6.19
CA VAL A 101 4.79 -2.63 -7.11
C VAL A 101 4.87 -2.05 -8.52
N LEU A 102 3.76 -1.53 -9.03
CA LEU A 102 3.70 -0.87 -10.34
C LEU A 102 4.57 0.38 -10.39
N MET A 103 4.61 1.19 -9.32
CA MET A 103 5.48 2.36 -9.24
C MET A 103 6.96 1.98 -9.24
N VAL A 104 7.35 0.97 -8.49
CA VAL A 104 8.74 0.45 -8.48
C VAL A 104 9.17 -0.01 -9.88
N LEU A 105 8.33 -0.80 -10.56
CA LEU A 105 8.62 -1.22 -11.93
C LEU A 105 8.67 -0.03 -12.90
N ARG A 106 7.72 0.90 -12.81
CA ARG A 106 7.67 2.11 -13.63
C ARG A 106 8.93 2.95 -13.47
N HIS A 107 9.39 3.12 -12.22
CA HIS A 107 10.63 3.84 -11.92
C HIS A 107 11.82 3.19 -12.65
N TYR A 108 11.98 1.86 -12.52
CA TYR A 108 13.03 1.12 -13.21
C TYR A 108 12.94 1.24 -14.73
N VAL A 109 11.76 1.08 -15.31
CA VAL A 109 11.57 1.21 -16.77
C VAL A 109 12.02 2.59 -17.27
N LYS A 110 11.76 3.63 -16.50
CA LYS A 110 12.12 5.02 -16.85
C LYS A 110 13.60 5.31 -16.66
N THR A 111 14.20 4.84 -15.57
CA THR A 111 15.54 5.26 -15.12
C THR A 111 16.63 4.23 -15.42
N GLN A 112 16.27 2.96 -15.59
CA GLN A 112 17.19 1.81 -15.63
C GLN A 112 18.03 1.67 -14.35
N ASP A 113 17.57 2.25 -13.23
CA ASP A 113 18.23 2.16 -11.93
C ASP A 113 18.00 0.77 -11.31
N LYS A 114 18.91 -0.15 -11.63
CA LYS A 114 18.87 -1.53 -11.12
C LYS A 114 19.12 -1.59 -9.60
N GLN A 115 19.88 -0.64 -9.05
CA GLN A 115 20.14 -0.61 -7.62
C GLN A 115 18.87 -0.25 -6.84
N ASN A 116 18.12 0.76 -7.29
CA ASN A 116 16.84 1.10 -6.67
C ASN A 116 15.83 -0.05 -6.76
N LEU A 117 15.78 -0.75 -7.90
CA LEU A 117 14.95 -1.94 -8.07
C LEU A 117 15.35 -3.06 -7.07
N GLN A 118 16.65 -3.29 -6.89
CA GLN A 118 17.17 -4.26 -5.93
C GLN A 118 16.85 -3.89 -4.48
N ASP A 119 16.97 -2.60 -4.14
CA ASP A 119 16.68 -2.09 -2.81
C ASP A 119 15.19 -2.23 -2.44
N CYS A 120 14.30 -2.16 -3.43
CA CYS A 120 12.84 -2.32 -3.23
C CYS A 120 12.35 -3.78 -3.30
N LYS A 121 13.20 -4.74 -3.72
CA LYS A 121 12.80 -6.13 -3.99
C LYS A 121 12.04 -6.78 -2.84
N GLU A 122 12.59 -6.71 -1.64
CA GLU A 122 12.00 -7.36 -0.46
C GLU A 122 10.62 -6.79 -0.11
N ALA A 123 10.48 -5.47 -0.22
CA ALA A 123 9.21 -4.78 0.04
C ALA A 123 8.14 -5.15 -1.02
N VAL A 124 8.53 -5.27 -2.29
CA VAL A 124 7.66 -5.75 -3.37
C VAL A 124 7.10 -7.13 -3.04
N TYR A 125 7.95 -8.07 -2.66
CA TYR A 125 7.51 -9.41 -2.27
C TYR A 125 6.61 -9.39 -1.03
N ALA A 126 7.03 -8.69 0.01
CA ALA A 126 6.27 -8.61 1.25
C ALA A 126 4.87 -8.02 1.02
N ALA A 127 4.76 -6.97 0.20
CA ALA A 127 3.49 -6.33 -0.13
C ALA A 127 2.54 -7.27 -0.88
N MET A 128 3.03 -7.95 -1.91
CA MET A 128 2.20 -8.88 -2.67
C MET A 128 1.78 -10.11 -1.85
N GLN A 129 2.69 -10.67 -1.05
CA GLN A 129 2.37 -11.78 -0.15
C GLN A 129 1.38 -11.39 0.94
N TYR A 130 1.43 -10.14 1.42
CA TYR A 130 0.46 -9.65 2.40
C TYR A 130 -0.94 -9.57 1.79
N LEU A 131 -1.05 -9.01 0.58
CA LEU A 131 -2.34 -8.92 -0.12
C LEU A 131 -2.86 -10.30 -0.55
N GLU A 132 -1.98 -11.22 -0.94
CA GLU A 132 -2.35 -12.60 -1.30
C GLU A 132 -3.05 -13.33 -0.14
N LYS A 133 -2.63 -13.08 1.11
CA LYS A 133 -3.30 -13.65 2.30
C LYS A 133 -4.73 -13.15 2.51
N MET A 134 -5.13 -12.09 1.84
CA MET A 134 -6.51 -11.58 1.84
C MET A 134 -7.38 -12.20 0.74
N VAL A 135 -6.81 -13.05 -0.11
CA VAL A 135 -7.56 -13.83 -1.09
C VAL A 135 -8.11 -15.07 -0.37
N ASN A 136 -9.43 -15.21 -0.37
CA ASN A 136 -10.08 -16.36 0.26
C ASN A 136 -9.76 -17.66 -0.47
N GLU A 137 -9.84 -18.78 0.23
CA GLU A 137 -9.67 -20.10 -0.37
C GLU A 137 -10.71 -20.33 -1.48
N GLY A 138 -10.23 -20.74 -2.65
CA GLY A 138 -11.06 -20.93 -3.85
C GLY A 138 -11.33 -19.67 -4.68
N GLU A 139 -10.89 -18.50 -4.23
CA GLU A 139 -10.97 -17.25 -4.99
C GLU A 139 -9.64 -16.96 -5.71
N ASN A 140 -9.69 -16.07 -6.71
CA ASN A 140 -8.50 -15.65 -7.45
C ASN A 140 -8.17 -14.17 -7.26
N PHE A 141 -9.02 -13.45 -6.51
CA PHE A 141 -8.94 -12.01 -6.31
C PHE A 141 -9.14 -11.66 -4.83
N PRO A 142 -8.45 -10.62 -4.32
CA PRO A 142 -8.80 -10.05 -3.03
C PRO A 142 -10.18 -9.40 -3.14
N LEU A 143 -11.08 -9.77 -2.23
CA LEU A 143 -12.43 -9.23 -2.18
C LEU A 143 -12.47 -7.95 -1.35
N THR A 144 -13.27 -6.98 -1.79
CA THR A 144 -13.56 -5.78 -1.00
C THR A 144 -14.72 -6.04 -0.03
N HIS A 145 -14.66 -5.41 1.14
CA HIS A 145 -15.62 -5.55 2.22
C HIS A 145 -15.97 -4.21 2.89
N GLY A 146 -16.10 -3.16 2.08
CA GLY A 146 -16.37 -1.82 2.57
C GLY A 146 -15.54 -0.77 1.85
N THR A 147 -14.93 0.13 2.60
CA THR A 147 -14.05 1.20 2.11
C THR A 147 -12.58 0.74 2.04
N ASP A 148 -12.33 -0.23 1.19
CA ASP A 148 -11.07 -1.01 1.14
C ASP A 148 -10.11 -0.57 0.04
N ASP A 149 -10.23 0.65 -0.47
CA ASP A 149 -9.38 1.20 -1.53
C ASP A 149 -9.35 2.73 -1.51
N THR A 150 -8.63 3.35 -2.45
CA THR A 150 -8.50 4.81 -2.63
C THR A 150 -9.82 5.57 -2.68
N PHE A 151 -10.91 4.91 -3.06
CA PHE A 151 -12.25 5.51 -3.06
C PHE A 151 -12.89 5.40 -1.67
N ASP A 152 -12.23 5.95 -0.67
CA ASP A 152 -12.52 5.83 0.76
C ASP A 152 -13.89 6.38 1.22
N ASN A 153 -14.64 6.98 0.31
CA ASN A 153 -16.05 7.38 0.51
C ASN A 153 -17.05 6.40 -0.10
N LEU A 154 -16.56 5.35 -0.78
CA LEU A 154 -17.40 4.37 -1.47
C LEU A 154 -17.23 3.00 -0.84
N SER A 155 -18.30 2.50 -0.24
CA SER A 155 -18.33 1.12 0.23
C SER A 155 -18.61 0.16 -0.93
N SER A 156 -17.73 -0.80 -1.16
CA SER A 156 -17.86 -1.82 -2.17
C SER A 156 -17.73 -3.22 -1.58
N HIS A 157 -18.39 -4.21 -2.19
CA HIS A 157 -18.38 -5.59 -1.72
C HIS A 157 -18.16 -6.56 -2.89
N GLY A 158 -17.29 -7.55 -2.67
CA GLY A 158 -17.00 -8.57 -3.66
C GLY A 158 -15.81 -8.21 -4.55
N ILE A 159 -15.84 -8.63 -5.81
CA ILE A 159 -14.75 -8.38 -6.77
C ILE A 159 -14.90 -6.98 -7.35
N SER A 160 -14.09 -6.05 -6.90
CA SER A 160 -13.96 -4.73 -7.51
C SER A 160 -13.18 -4.83 -8.82
N VAL A 161 -13.71 -4.27 -9.91
CA VAL A 161 -12.98 -4.18 -11.19
C VAL A 161 -11.71 -3.37 -11.02
N TYR A 162 -11.77 -2.31 -10.22
CA TYR A 162 -10.63 -1.45 -9.91
C TYR A 162 -9.52 -2.22 -9.17
N CYS A 163 -9.83 -2.78 -8.02
CA CYS A 163 -8.84 -3.55 -7.24
C CYS A 163 -8.38 -4.82 -7.97
N GLY A 164 -9.29 -5.52 -8.65
CA GLY A 164 -8.97 -6.73 -9.40
C GLY A 164 -8.04 -6.48 -10.59
N SER A 165 -8.23 -5.38 -11.32
CA SER A 165 -7.32 -5.02 -12.41
C SER A 165 -5.93 -4.63 -11.92
N LEU A 166 -5.85 -3.88 -10.80
CA LEU A 166 -4.59 -3.55 -10.14
C LEU A 166 -3.89 -4.81 -9.59
N TRP A 167 -4.64 -5.76 -9.02
CA TRP A 167 -4.11 -7.04 -8.56
C TRP A 167 -3.40 -7.80 -9.66
N ILE A 168 -4.06 -7.99 -10.82
CA ILE A 168 -3.47 -8.67 -11.99
C ILE A 168 -2.23 -7.92 -12.49
N ALA A 169 -2.31 -6.59 -12.57
CA ALA A 169 -1.18 -5.77 -13.01
C ALA A 169 -0.01 -5.84 -12.02
N GLY A 170 -0.28 -5.81 -10.72
CA GLY A 170 0.70 -5.96 -9.65
C GLY A 170 1.42 -7.31 -9.69
N LEU A 171 0.68 -8.40 -9.84
CA LEU A 171 1.27 -9.74 -10.00
C LEU A 171 2.21 -9.82 -11.21
N ARG A 172 1.79 -9.29 -12.36
CA ARG A 172 2.63 -9.24 -13.56
C ARG A 172 3.87 -8.37 -13.36
N ALA A 173 3.72 -7.24 -12.68
CA ALA A 173 4.84 -6.35 -12.38
C ALA A 173 5.82 -7.01 -11.40
N ALA A 174 5.34 -7.69 -10.35
CA ALA A 174 6.18 -8.42 -9.42
C ALA A 174 6.95 -9.56 -10.10
N ALA A 175 6.29 -10.34 -10.96
CA ALA A 175 6.94 -11.36 -11.78
C ALA A 175 8.04 -10.75 -12.68
N LYS A 176 7.74 -9.60 -13.31
CA LYS A 176 8.73 -8.91 -14.15
C LYS A 176 9.93 -8.39 -13.36
N ILE A 177 9.70 -7.87 -12.16
CA ILE A 177 10.79 -7.46 -11.24
C ILE A 177 11.66 -8.66 -10.88
N ALA A 178 11.04 -9.81 -10.59
CA ALA A 178 11.79 -11.05 -10.30
C ALA A 178 12.68 -11.48 -11.47
N GLU A 179 12.15 -11.48 -12.69
CA GLU A 179 12.93 -11.79 -13.91
C GLU A 179 14.13 -10.84 -14.13
N LEU A 180 13.94 -9.54 -13.84
CA LEU A 180 14.96 -8.51 -14.01
C LEU A 180 16.10 -8.63 -13.00
N LEU A 181 15.81 -9.21 -11.84
CA LEU A 181 16.76 -9.33 -10.74
C LEU A 181 17.44 -10.72 -10.66
N GLY A 182 16.91 -11.72 -11.34
CA GLY A 182 17.43 -13.09 -11.40
C GLY A 182 16.91 -13.91 -10.24
#